data_8e5d9c6e55c8ae62c920609cfeb1138b
#
_entry.id   8e5d9c6e55c8ae62c920609cfeb1138b
#
_cell.length_a   1.000
_cell.length_b   1.000
_cell.length_c   1.000
_cell.angle_alpha   90.00
_cell.angle_beta   90.00
_cell.angle_gamma   90.00
#
_symmetry.space_group_name_H-M   'P 1'
#
loop_
_entity.id
_entity.type
_entity.pdbx_description
1 polymer ?
#
loop_
_entity_poly.entity_id
_entity_poly.type
_entity_poly.pdbx_seq_one_letter_code
_entity_poly.pdbx_strand_id
1 'polypeptide(L)'
;MSATQDAFFMARAIELAKNGLYTTDPNPRVGCVIVRDNTIIGEGWHVKAGQGHAEVEALKTLSDAIGATAYVTLEPCSHHGKTPPCCDALIVAGIKRVVVAMQDPNPLVSGRGLEKLNLAGCEVACGVLEEAASALNRGFISRMTRHRPFVRSKLAMSLDGRTAMASGESQWITSAQARADVQTLRAESSAILTGINTVLADDPFLNARVNVSVVQPIRVILDTHLATPVTAKMASLDGRSLVLTVSSDETKKSILEAVGFEVYQLPFKQGHLDLNAVMHFLAEQQINDVLVEAGAVLNGALLAEDLVDEWVVYMAPCVLGDQGRGLFNMPQLQQMADKKCFTWHDVRHVGPDLKLTLSSASIER
;
A
#
# COMPACT_ATOMS: atom_id res chain seq x y z
N MET A 1 -2.18 -21.75 -27.01
CA MET A 1 -3.31 -20.79 -27.00
C MET A 1 -2.87 -19.51 -27.68
N SER A 2 -3.79 -18.67 -28.17
CA SER A 2 -3.43 -17.38 -28.77
C SER A 2 -3.13 -16.34 -27.67
N ALA A 3 -2.39 -15.27 -28.03
CA ALA A 3 -2.11 -14.16 -27.09
C ALA A 3 -3.40 -13.54 -26.52
N THR A 4 -4.48 -13.49 -27.32
CA THR A 4 -5.79 -12.97 -26.88
C THR A 4 -6.43 -13.89 -25.81
N GLN A 5 -6.29 -15.21 -25.94
CA GLN A 5 -6.79 -16.16 -24.93
C GLN A 5 -5.98 -16.08 -23.65
N ASP A 6 -4.65 -15.95 -23.75
CA ASP A 6 -3.80 -15.76 -22.58
C ASP A 6 -4.19 -14.49 -21.80
N ALA A 7 -4.42 -13.38 -22.51
CA ALA A 7 -4.88 -12.14 -21.89
C ALA A 7 -6.27 -12.29 -21.23
N PHE A 8 -7.19 -13.03 -21.81
CA PHE A 8 -8.51 -13.27 -21.25
C PHE A 8 -8.45 -14.03 -19.91
N PHE A 9 -7.70 -15.15 -19.85
CA PHE A 9 -7.58 -15.92 -18.63
C PHE A 9 -6.72 -15.22 -17.56
N MET A 10 -5.70 -14.48 -17.99
CA MET A 10 -4.91 -13.66 -17.06
C MET A 10 -5.75 -12.52 -16.45
N ALA A 11 -6.62 -11.88 -17.22
CA ALA A 11 -7.54 -10.88 -16.70
C ALA A 11 -8.44 -11.49 -15.61
N ARG A 12 -8.91 -12.73 -15.79
CA ARG A 12 -9.69 -13.44 -14.75
C ARG A 12 -8.84 -13.70 -13.50
N ALA A 13 -7.57 -14.11 -13.65
CA ALA A 13 -6.67 -14.29 -12.50
C ALA A 13 -6.44 -12.97 -11.74
N ILE A 14 -6.32 -11.85 -12.45
CA ILE A 14 -6.21 -10.51 -11.86
C ILE A 14 -7.48 -10.15 -11.07
N GLU A 15 -8.68 -10.45 -11.60
CA GLU A 15 -9.93 -10.23 -10.86
C GLU A 15 -10.00 -11.07 -9.59
N LEU A 16 -9.53 -12.32 -9.62
CA LEU A 16 -9.45 -13.15 -8.41
C LEU A 16 -8.47 -12.57 -7.38
N ALA A 17 -7.31 -12.06 -7.83
CA ALA A 17 -6.32 -11.44 -6.94
C ALA A 17 -6.89 -10.24 -6.15
N LYS A 18 -7.84 -9.50 -6.72
CA LYS A 18 -8.52 -8.37 -6.05
C LYS A 18 -9.29 -8.79 -4.79
N ASN A 19 -9.72 -10.04 -4.68
CA ASN A 19 -10.38 -10.55 -3.48
C ASN A 19 -9.45 -10.55 -2.25
N GLY A 20 -8.13 -10.57 -2.46
CA GLY A 20 -7.12 -10.45 -1.40
C GLY A 20 -6.76 -9.01 -1.00
N LEU A 21 -7.41 -7.99 -1.59
CA LEU A 21 -7.00 -6.57 -1.48
C LEU A 21 -6.84 -6.09 -0.03
N TYR A 22 -7.66 -6.57 0.88
CA TYR A 22 -7.71 -6.12 2.27
C TYR A 22 -7.13 -7.12 3.29
N THR A 23 -6.68 -8.30 2.83
CA THR A 23 -6.44 -9.43 3.76
C THR A 23 -5.07 -10.08 3.61
N THR A 24 -4.38 -9.90 2.48
CA THR A 24 -3.13 -10.61 2.20
C THR A 24 -1.88 -10.01 2.84
N ASP A 25 -1.94 -8.73 3.23
CA ASP A 25 -0.78 -8.02 3.76
C ASP A 25 -0.08 -8.81 4.89
N PRO A 26 1.27 -8.89 4.90
CA PRO A 26 2.27 -8.26 4.04
C PRO A 26 2.60 -9.03 2.74
N ASN A 27 1.86 -10.09 2.42
CA ASN A 27 2.03 -10.88 1.20
C ASN A 27 1.42 -10.16 -0.02
N PRO A 28 1.92 -10.43 -1.24
CA PRO A 28 1.32 -9.90 -2.45
C PRO A 28 -0.07 -10.49 -2.71
N ARG A 29 -0.88 -9.74 -3.45
CA ARG A 29 -2.20 -10.13 -3.94
C ARG A 29 -1.98 -10.97 -5.20
N VAL A 30 -2.32 -12.25 -5.13
CA VAL A 30 -2.09 -13.20 -6.22
C VAL A 30 -3.38 -13.94 -6.54
N GLY A 31 -3.64 -14.12 -7.83
CA GLY A 31 -4.73 -14.94 -8.36
C GLY A 31 -4.19 -16.01 -9.32
N CYS A 32 -4.88 -17.13 -9.37
CA CYS A 32 -4.55 -18.25 -10.24
C CYS A 32 -5.81 -18.80 -10.92
N VAL A 33 -5.70 -19.06 -12.22
CA VAL A 33 -6.73 -19.73 -13.03
C VAL A 33 -6.10 -20.92 -13.73
N ILE A 34 -6.72 -22.12 -13.62
CA ILE A 34 -6.27 -23.33 -14.30
C ILE A 34 -7.26 -23.64 -15.43
N VAL A 35 -6.74 -23.81 -16.64
CA VAL A 35 -7.50 -23.97 -17.88
C VAL A 35 -7.12 -25.25 -18.60
N ARG A 36 -8.10 -26.03 -19.03
CA ARG A 36 -7.93 -27.18 -19.92
C ARG A 36 -8.98 -27.09 -21.03
N ASP A 37 -8.54 -27.28 -22.28
CA ASP A 37 -9.40 -27.21 -23.46
C ASP A 37 -10.27 -25.93 -23.54
N ASN A 38 -9.66 -24.77 -23.29
CA ASN A 38 -10.31 -23.45 -23.21
C ASN A 38 -11.38 -23.31 -22.13
N THR A 39 -11.48 -24.25 -21.19
CA THR A 39 -12.42 -24.22 -20.06
C THR A 39 -11.66 -24.03 -18.76
N ILE A 40 -12.13 -23.11 -17.94
CA ILE A 40 -11.62 -22.92 -16.58
C ILE A 40 -12.06 -24.14 -15.76
N ILE A 41 -11.08 -24.85 -15.19
CA ILE A 41 -11.31 -26.03 -14.35
C ILE A 41 -10.99 -25.75 -12.88
N GLY A 42 -10.17 -24.71 -12.57
CA GLY A 42 -9.83 -24.33 -11.21
C GLY A 42 -9.56 -22.86 -11.09
N GLU A 43 -9.95 -22.28 -9.96
CA GLU A 43 -9.71 -20.87 -9.62
C GLU A 43 -9.27 -20.74 -8.18
N GLY A 44 -8.37 -19.79 -7.90
CA GLY A 44 -7.90 -19.53 -6.56
C GLY A 44 -7.27 -18.15 -6.44
N TRP A 45 -7.22 -17.65 -5.22
CA TRP A 45 -6.46 -16.45 -4.87
C TRP A 45 -5.83 -16.61 -3.50
N HIS A 46 -4.77 -15.84 -3.24
CA HIS A 46 -4.19 -15.77 -1.90
C HIS A 46 -5.14 -15.03 -0.97
N VAL A 47 -5.72 -15.74 0.00
CA VAL A 47 -6.78 -15.19 0.87
C VAL A 47 -6.19 -14.36 2.02
N LYS A 48 -5.15 -14.89 2.67
CA LYS A 48 -4.54 -14.28 3.87
C LYS A 48 -3.12 -14.79 4.09
N ALA A 49 -2.25 -13.93 4.63
CA ALA A 49 -0.90 -14.34 5.03
C ALA A 49 -0.93 -15.58 5.96
N GLY A 50 -0.09 -16.58 5.64
CA GLY A 50 -0.01 -17.86 6.34
C GLY A 50 -0.98 -18.94 5.85
N GLN A 51 -1.89 -18.64 4.93
CA GLN A 51 -2.75 -19.61 4.23
C GLN A 51 -2.16 -20.03 2.88
N GLY A 52 -2.85 -20.92 2.16
CA GLY A 52 -2.43 -21.39 0.83
C GLY A 52 -2.25 -20.25 -0.16
N HIS A 53 -1.28 -20.40 -1.05
CA HIS A 53 -1.11 -19.48 -2.18
C HIS A 53 -2.16 -19.74 -3.24
N ALA A 54 -2.33 -18.80 -4.18
CA ALA A 54 -3.37 -18.84 -5.21
C ALA A 54 -3.35 -20.14 -6.03
N GLU A 55 -2.17 -20.63 -6.35
CA GLU A 55 -1.98 -21.87 -7.13
C GLU A 55 -2.50 -23.10 -6.36
N VAL A 56 -2.17 -23.17 -5.07
CA VAL A 56 -2.64 -24.24 -4.18
C VAL A 56 -4.15 -24.18 -4.03
N GLU A 57 -4.72 -22.99 -3.86
CA GLU A 57 -6.16 -22.79 -3.77
C GLU A 57 -6.87 -23.20 -5.07
N ALA A 58 -6.30 -22.85 -6.24
CA ALA A 58 -6.84 -23.25 -7.54
C ALA A 58 -6.80 -24.76 -7.79
N LEU A 59 -5.81 -25.45 -7.24
CA LEU A 59 -5.66 -26.91 -7.38
C LEU A 59 -6.56 -27.71 -6.41
N LYS A 60 -6.99 -27.15 -5.29
CA LYS A 60 -7.70 -27.87 -4.20
C LYS A 60 -8.95 -28.64 -4.66
N THR A 61 -9.66 -28.11 -5.63
CA THR A 61 -10.93 -28.69 -6.09
C THR A 61 -10.79 -29.64 -7.27
N LEU A 62 -9.56 -29.81 -7.76
CA LEU A 62 -9.29 -30.62 -8.94
C LEU A 62 -8.91 -32.05 -8.57
N SER A 63 -9.47 -33.02 -9.28
CA SER A 63 -9.03 -34.42 -9.21
C SER A 63 -7.68 -34.61 -9.91
N ASP A 64 -7.45 -33.89 -11.01
CA ASP A 64 -6.19 -33.79 -11.75
C ASP A 64 -6.11 -32.46 -12.54
N ALA A 65 -4.90 -32.03 -12.89
CA ALA A 65 -4.66 -30.89 -13.76
C ALA A 65 -3.72 -31.27 -14.95
N ILE A 66 -3.65 -32.56 -15.29
CA ILE A 66 -2.75 -33.06 -16.31
C ILE A 66 -3.01 -32.39 -17.66
N GLY A 67 -1.93 -31.85 -18.26
CA GLY A 67 -1.98 -31.16 -19.55
C GLY A 67 -2.60 -29.77 -19.54
N ALA A 68 -3.07 -29.28 -18.37
CA ALA A 68 -3.67 -27.95 -18.25
C ALA A 68 -2.64 -26.80 -18.32
N THR A 69 -3.13 -25.58 -18.49
CA THR A 69 -2.39 -24.31 -18.40
C THR A 69 -2.77 -23.58 -17.12
N ALA A 70 -1.79 -23.16 -16.33
CA ALA A 70 -2.00 -22.27 -15.16
C ALA A 70 -1.67 -20.82 -15.54
N TYR A 71 -2.57 -19.89 -15.24
CA TYR A 71 -2.39 -18.44 -15.34
C TYR A 71 -2.24 -17.87 -13.95
N VAL A 72 -1.09 -17.28 -13.63
CA VAL A 72 -0.77 -16.77 -12.30
C VAL A 72 -0.32 -15.31 -12.39
N THR A 73 -0.86 -14.44 -11.56
CA THR A 73 -0.58 -13.00 -11.63
C THR A 73 0.81 -12.62 -11.14
N LEU A 74 1.52 -13.53 -10.46
CA LEU A 74 2.89 -13.35 -9.99
C LEU A 74 3.65 -14.68 -10.14
N GLU A 75 4.96 -14.62 -10.34
CA GLU A 75 5.84 -15.80 -10.41
C GLU A 75 5.59 -16.76 -9.26
N PRO A 76 5.29 -18.06 -9.52
CA PRO A 76 5.13 -19.08 -8.49
C PRO A 76 6.40 -19.27 -7.67
N CYS A 77 6.27 -19.32 -6.35
CA CYS A 77 7.41 -19.46 -5.45
C CYS A 77 8.15 -20.81 -5.65
N SER A 78 9.50 -20.76 -5.57
CA SER A 78 10.39 -21.90 -5.74
C SER A 78 11.08 -22.37 -4.46
N HIS A 79 10.99 -21.57 -3.38
CA HIS A 79 11.62 -21.86 -2.09
C HIS A 79 10.62 -22.44 -1.08
N HIS A 80 11.11 -23.25 -0.16
CA HIS A 80 10.33 -23.76 0.96
C HIS A 80 10.16 -22.64 1.99
N GLY A 81 8.91 -22.21 2.19
CA GLY A 81 8.52 -21.33 3.27
C GLY A 81 7.78 -22.11 4.36
N LYS A 82 6.65 -21.58 4.82
CA LYS A 82 5.71 -22.30 5.72
C LYS A 82 4.95 -23.41 5.01
N THR A 83 4.89 -23.36 3.67
CA THR A 83 4.25 -24.34 2.78
C THR A 83 5.26 -24.79 1.72
N PRO A 84 5.05 -25.98 1.08
CA PRO A 84 5.83 -26.38 -0.08
C PRO A 84 5.76 -25.35 -1.21
N PRO A 85 6.79 -25.26 -2.08
CA PRO A 85 6.81 -24.31 -3.20
C PRO A 85 5.65 -24.53 -4.16
N CYS A 86 5.04 -23.44 -4.65
CA CYS A 86 3.95 -23.52 -5.62
C CYS A 86 4.39 -24.14 -6.94
N CYS A 87 5.66 -23.94 -7.37
CA CYS A 87 6.22 -24.62 -8.53
C CYS A 87 6.09 -26.15 -8.41
N ASP A 88 6.40 -26.71 -7.23
CA ASP A 88 6.30 -28.15 -7.01
C ASP A 88 4.85 -28.65 -7.08
N ALA A 89 3.92 -27.87 -6.51
CA ALA A 89 2.49 -28.20 -6.58
C ALA A 89 1.98 -28.23 -8.02
N LEU A 90 2.37 -27.26 -8.86
CA LEU A 90 2.00 -27.20 -10.27
C LEU A 90 2.60 -28.36 -11.07
N ILE A 91 3.88 -28.69 -10.83
CA ILE A 91 4.57 -29.81 -11.49
C ILE A 91 3.92 -31.13 -11.12
N VAL A 92 3.69 -31.39 -9.83
CA VAL A 92 3.05 -32.63 -9.34
C VAL A 92 1.62 -32.77 -9.87
N ALA A 93 0.89 -31.67 -10.03
CA ALA A 93 -0.45 -31.68 -10.63
C ALA A 93 -0.46 -31.94 -12.14
N GLY A 94 0.70 -32.01 -12.80
CA GLY A 94 0.82 -32.28 -14.22
C GLY A 94 0.51 -31.10 -15.12
N ILE A 95 0.65 -29.89 -14.63
CA ILE A 95 0.50 -28.66 -15.42
C ILE A 95 1.55 -28.66 -16.54
N LYS A 96 1.09 -28.47 -17.79
CA LYS A 96 1.94 -28.49 -18.98
C LYS A 96 2.47 -27.10 -19.35
N ARG A 97 1.70 -26.05 -19.06
CA ARG A 97 2.04 -24.66 -19.40
C ARG A 97 1.73 -23.74 -18.23
N VAL A 98 2.64 -22.79 -17.96
CA VAL A 98 2.43 -21.74 -16.94
C VAL A 98 2.60 -20.39 -17.59
N VAL A 99 1.58 -19.55 -17.50
CA VAL A 99 1.57 -18.17 -17.98
C VAL A 99 1.57 -17.24 -16.76
N VAL A 100 2.58 -16.40 -16.67
CA VAL A 100 2.79 -15.49 -15.53
C VAL A 100 2.64 -14.06 -15.98
N ALA A 101 1.91 -13.25 -15.20
CA ALA A 101 1.77 -11.82 -15.52
C ALA A 101 3.08 -11.07 -15.29
N MET A 102 3.73 -11.26 -14.16
CA MET A 102 4.98 -10.60 -13.83
C MET A 102 5.94 -11.51 -13.06
N GLN A 103 7.22 -11.28 -13.22
CA GLN A 103 8.28 -11.93 -12.44
C GLN A 103 8.25 -11.40 -11.00
N ASP A 104 8.68 -12.21 -10.03
CA ASP A 104 8.76 -11.76 -8.64
C ASP A 104 9.81 -10.64 -8.52
N PRO A 105 9.45 -9.45 -7.97
CA PRO A 105 10.38 -8.35 -7.82
C PRO A 105 11.44 -8.59 -6.72
N ASN A 106 11.28 -9.62 -5.89
CA ASN A 106 12.24 -9.98 -4.86
C ASN A 106 13.51 -10.60 -5.50
N PRO A 107 14.69 -9.95 -5.41
CA PRO A 107 15.92 -10.45 -6.05
C PRO A 107 16.32 -11.86 -5.59
N LEU A 108 15.86 -12.30 -4.42
CA LEU A 108 16.13 -13.64 -3.89
C LEU A 108 15.26 -14.74 -4.54
N VAL A 109 14.20 -14.36 -5.23
CA VAL A 109 13.19 -15.28 -5.84
C VAL A 109 13.18 -15.15 -7.35
N SER A 110 13.35 -13.95 -7.84
CA SER A 110 13.22 -13.50 -9.23
C SER A 110 13.81 -14.50 -10.25
N GLY A 111 12.96 -15.05 -11.12
CA GLY A 111 13.31 -15.98 -12.20
C GLY A 111 13.51 -17.42 -11.80
N ARG A 112 13.72 -17.73 -10.52
CA ARG A 112 14.01 -19.10 -10.04
C ARG A 112 12.80 -20.02 -10.16
N GLY A 113 11.58 -19.48 -9.98
CA GLY A 113 10.34 -20.22 -10.17
C GLY A 113 10.12 -20.57 -11.63
N LEU A 114 10.33 -19.62 -12.53
CA LEU A 114 10.19 -19.79 -13.97
C LEU A 114 11.23 -20.81 -14.48
N GLU A 115 12.48 -20.73 -14.05
CA GLU A 115 13.54 -21.66 -14.38
C GLU A 115 13.20 -23.09 -13.92
N LYS A 116 12.74 -23.25 -12.67
CA LYS A 116 12.35 -24.55 -12.10
C LYS A 116 11.23 -25.22 -12.91
N LEU A 117 10.21 -24.44 -13.31
CA LEU A 117 9.10 -24.93 -14.14
C LEU A 117 9.60 -25.36 -15.53
N ASN A 118 10.47 -24.56 -16.17
CA ASN A 118 11.08 -24.90 -17.46
C ASN A 118 11.91 -26.21 -17.39
N LEU A 119 12.74 -26.37 -16.35
CA LEU A 119 13.54 -27.57 -16.14
C LEU A 119 12.69 -28.82 -15.91
N ALA A 120 11.49 -28.66 -15.36
CA ALA A 120 10.50 -29.75 -15.19
C ALA A 120 9.71 -30.03 -16.47
N GLY A 121 9.98 -29.34 -17.58
CA GLY A 121 9.32 -29.55 -18.88
C GLY A 121 8.01 -28.79 -19.08
N CYS A 122 7.69 -27.82 -18.21
CA CYS A 122 6.57 -26.92 -18.43
C CYS A 122 6.94 -25.84 -19.46
N GLU A 123 6.02 -25.53 -20.38
CA GLU A 123 6.13 -24.34 -21.22
C GLU A 123 5.85 -23.10 -20.36
N VAL A 124 6.74 -22.11 -20.33
CA VAL A 124 6.61 -20.91 -19.53
C VAL A 124 6.50 -19.65 -20.42
N ALA A 125 5.50 -18.80 -20.16
CA ALA A 125 5.37 -17.47 -20.74
C ALA A 125 5.23 -16.43 -19.61
N CYS A 126 5.85 -15.25 -19.78
CA CYS A 126 5.81 -14.16 -18.80
C CYS A 126 5.51 -12.82 -19.49
N GLY A 127 4.89 -11.87 -18.76
CA GLY A 127 4.59 -10.52 -19.23
C GLY A 127 3.15 -10.29 -19.69
N VAL A 128 2.24 -11.26 -19.49
CA VAL A 128 0.84 -11.11 -19.92
C VAL A 128 0.07 -10.27 -18.93
N LEU A 129 -0.36 -9.07 -19.36
CA LEU A 129 -1.02 -8.05 -18.53
C LEU A 129 -0.18 -7.61 -17.30
N GLU A 130 1.14 -7.52 -17.48
CA GLU A 130 2.09 -7.18 -16.42
C GLU A 130 1.75 -5.87 -15.70
N GLU A 131 1.38 -4.84 -16.44
CA GLU A 131 1.03 -3.53 -15.87
C GLU A 131 -0.16 -3.64 -14.91
N ALA A 132 -1.22 -4.38 -15.31
CA ALA A 132 -2.41 -4.55 -14.47
C ALA A 132 -2.12 -5.38 -13.20
N ALA A 133 -1.27 -6.41 -13.29
CA ALA A 133 -0.85 -7.21 -12.14
C ALA A 133 0.05 -6.40 -11.19
N SER A 134 0.98 -5.62 -11.74
CA SER A 134 1.88 -4.73 -10.97
C SER A 134 1.09 -3.66 -10.22
N ALA A 135 0.04 -3.10 -10.83
CA ALA A 135 -0.83 -2.10 -10.19
C ALA A 135 -1.50 -2.60 -8.91
N LEU A 136 -1.77 -3.92 -8.80
CA LEU A 136 -2.31 -4.52 -7.57
C LEU A 136 -1.26 -4.63 -6.44
N ASN A 137 0.02 -4.65 -6.78
CA ASN A 137 1.11 -4.98 -5.86
C ASN A 137 2.15 -3.86 -5.73
N ARG A 138 1.76 -2.59 -6.02
CA ARG A 138 2.69 -1.44 -6.01
C ARG A 138 3.52 -1.34 -4.74
N GLY A 139 2.90 -1.55 -3.59
CA GLY A 139 3.58 -1.51 -2.29
C GLY A 139 4.58 -2.65 -2.12
N PHE A 140 4.19 -3.88 -2.44
CA PHE A 140 5.08 -5.03 -2.40
C PHE A 140 6.28 -4.84 -3.34
N ILE A 141 6.04 -4.40 -4.58
CA ILE A 141 7.09 -4.10 -5.56
C ILE A 141 8.03 -3.02 -5.02
N SER A 142 7.48 -1.90 -4.51
CA SER A 142 8.26 -0.81 -3.93
C SER A 142 9.17 -1.30 -2.81
N ARG A 143 8.63 -2.07 -1.86
CA ARG A 143 9.39 -2.62 -0.74
C ARG A 143 10.53 -3.52 -1.21
N MET A 144 10.29 -4.38 -2.21
CA MET A 144 11.31 -5.32 -2.72
C MET A 144 12.39 -4.63 -3.55
N THR A 145 12.04 -3.62 -4.36
CA THR A 145 12.97 -3.00 -5.32
C THR A 145 13.61 -1.71 -4.82
N ARG A 146 12.89 -0.94 -3.97
CA ARG A 146 13.36 0.36 -3.48
C ARG A 146 13.69 0.37 -1.99
N HIS A 147 13.43 -0.74 -1.28
CA HIS A 147 13.59 -0.84 0.18
C HIS A 147 12.82 0.23 0.96
N ARG A 148 11.68 0.66 0.42
CA ARG A 148 10.73 1.57 1.05
C ARG A 148 9.30 1.21 0.66
N PRO A 149 8.27 1.51 1.51
CA PRO A 149 6.88 1.32 1.13
C PRO A 149 6.49 2.22 -0.06
N PHE A 150 5.38 1.87 -0.72
CA PHE A 150 4.65 2.81 -1.57
C PHE A 150 3.90 3.80 -0.67
N VAL A 151 4.14 5.08 -0.87
CA VAL A 151 3.60 6.15 -0.02
C VAL A 151 2.50 6.90 -0.76
N ARG A 152 1.28 6.80 -0.23
CA ARG A 152 0.12 7.58 -0.66
C ARG A 152 -0.18 8.63 0.38
N SER A 153 -0.23 9.93 0.01
CA SER A 153 -0.67 10.98 0.92
C SER A 153 -2.08 11.42 0.60
N LYS A 154 -2.97 11.35 1.61
CA LYS A 154 -4.35 11.81 1.50
C LYS A 154 -4.47 13.21 2.10
N LEU A 155 -5.02 14.13 1.32
CA LEU A 155 -5.31 15.51 1.69
C LEU A 155 -6.80 15.83 1.51
N ALA A 156 -7.30 16.78 2.28
CA ALA A 156 -8.63 17.35 2.10
C ALA A 156 -8.51 18.89 2.08
N MET A 157 -9.12 19.54 1.10
CA MET A 157 -9.05 20.98 0.95
C MET A 157 -10.36 21.60 0.49
N SER A 158 -10.51 22.89 0.74
CA SER A 158 -11.49 23.76 0.10
C SER A 158 -11.08 24.10 -1.34
N LEU A 159 -11.98 24.73 -2.11
CA LEU A 159 -11.72 25.20 -3.47
C LEU A 159 -10.54 26.18 -3.55
N ASP A 160 -10.35 26.99 -2.50
CA ASP A 160 -9.22 27.94 -2.35
C ASP A 160 -7.97 27.31 -1.71
N GLY A 161 -7.90 25.95 -1.65
CA GLY A 161 -6.70 25.20 -1.24
C GLY A 161 -6.39 25.27 0.25
N ARG A 162 -7.40 25.37 1.13
CA ARG A 162 -7.22 25.45 2.58
C ARG A 162 -7.62 24.15 3.26
N THR A 163 -6.89 23.79 4.33
CA THR A 163 -7.07 22.57 5.12
C THR A 163 -7.63 22.82 6.52
N ALA A 164 -7.74 24.09 6.90
CA ALA A 164 -8.36 24.54 8.14
C ALA A 164 -8.67 26.05 8.06
N MET A 165 -9.59 26.51 8.88
CA MET A 165 -9.85 27.92 9.12
C MET A 165 -8.63 28.61 9.78
N ALA A 166 -8.60 29.94 9.80
CA ALA A 166 -7.59 30.70 10.52
C ALA A 166 -7.54 30.37 12.04
N SER A 167 -8.67 30.00 12.63
CA SER A 167 -8.78 29.50 14.01
C SER A 167 -8.13 28.14 14.24
N GLY A 168 -7.86 27.38 13.16
CA GLY A 168 -7.42 25.97 13.22
C GLY A 168 -8.56 24.96 13.13
N GLU A 169 -9.83 25.38 13.15
CA GLU A 169 -10.98 24.50 12.94
C GLU A 169 -10.92 23.88 11.55
N SER A 170 -11.07 22.53 11.48
CA SER A 170 -10.91 21.74 10.23
C SER A 170 -12.01 20.73 9.97
N GLN A 171 -12.95 20.57 10.87
CA GLN A 171 -13.99 19.54 10.79
C GLN A 171 -15.37 20.17 10.52
N TRP A 172 -16.06 19.86 9.39
CA TRP A 172 -15.65 18.96 8.30
C TRP A 172 -15.56 19.76 7.00
N ILE A 173 -14.44 19.68 6.32
CA ILE A 173 -14.27 20.34 5.01
C ILE A 173 -14.98 19.54 3.92
N THR A 174 -14.76 18.22 3.89
CA THR A 174 -15.29 17.32 2.86
C THR A 174 -16.51 16.54 3.34
N SER A 175 -17.30 16.06 2.39
CA SER A 175 -18.56 15.34 2.60
C SER A 175 -18.39 13.99 3.34
N ALA A 176 -19.52 13.44 3.79
CA ALA A 176 -19.57 12.10 4.38
C ALA A 176 -19.15 11.02 3.36
N GLN A 177 -19.46 11.20 2.06
CA GLN A 177 -19.08 10.30 0.99
C GLN A 177 -17.55 10.28 0.81
N ALA A 178 -16.88 11.43 0.78
CA ALA A 178 -15.42 11.50 0.73
C ALA A 178 -14.78 10.84 1.95
N ARG A 179 -15.32 11.08 3.15
CA ARG A 179 -14.84 10.40 4.37
C ARG A 179 -15.05 8.88 4.36
N ALA A 180 -16.12 8.39 3.71
CA ALA A 180 -16.34 6.96 3.52
C ALA A 180 -15.32 6.37 2.51
N ASP A 181 -15.02 7.07 1.42
CA ASP A 181 -14.00 6.65 0.45
C ASP A 181 -12.59 6.58 1.08
N VAL A 182 -12.26 7.49 2.02
CA VAL A 182 -11.01 7.40 2.81
C VAL A 182 -10.93 6.11 3.64
N GLN A 183 -12.05 5.55 4.12
CA GLN A 183 -12.00 4.27 4.84
C GLN A 183 -11.55 3.12 3.92
N THR A 184 -11.88 3.18 2.62
CA THR A 184 -11.37 2.23 1.63
C THR A 184 -9.85 2.37 1.46
N LEU A 185 -9.33 3.63 1.35
CA LEU A 185 -7.89 3.86 1.30
C LEU A 185 -7.16 3.30 2.54
N ARG A 186 -7.76 3.46 3.72
CA ARG A 186 -7.22 2.88 4.97
C ARG A 186 -7.21 1.36 4.94
N ALA A 187 -8.27 0.74 4.42
CA ALA A 187 -8.38 -0.72 4.32
C ALA A 187 -7.37 -1.32 3.33
N GLU A 188 -6.98 -0.58 2.30
CA GLU A 188 -5.98 -0.97 1.30
C GLU A 188 -4.53 -0.84 1.79
N SER A 189 -4.30 -0.13 2.90
CA SER A 189 -2.97 0.26 3.35
C SER A 189 -2.45 -0.64 4.47
N SER A 190 -1.15 -0.97 4.44
CA SER A 190 -0.46 -1.70 5.50
C SER A 190 -0.31 -0.85 6.76
N ALA A 191 -0.12 0.47 6.60
CA ALA A 191 0.01 1.40 7.70
C ALA A 191 -0.64 2.75 7.40
N ILE A 192 -1.10 3.43 8.47
CA ILE A 192 -1.51 4.84 8.43
C ILE A 192 -0.48 5.64 9.23
N LEU A 193 0.16 6.62 8.57
CA LEU A 193 1.20 7.46 9.13
C LEU A 193 0.69 8.86 9.38
N THR A 194 0.95 9.38 10.57
CA THR A 194 0.61 10.76 10.95
C THR A 194 1.73 11.43 11.75
N GLY A 195 1.65 12.76 11.90
CA GLY A 195 2.52 13.50 12.81
C GLY A 195 1.87 13.75 14.16
N ILE A 196 2.69 13.96 15.19
CA ILE A 196 2.23 14.19 16.56
C ILE A 196 1.21 15.33 16.68
N ASN A 197 1.35 16.40 15.89
CA ASN A 197 0.41 17.51 15.95
C ASN A 197 -1.03 17.13 15.56
N THR A 198 -1.21 16.16 14.67
CA THR A 198 -2.53 15.60 14.34
C THR A 198 -3.09 14.78 15.50
N VAL A 199 -2.24 14.03 16.20
CA VAL A 199 -2.65 13.26 17.38
C VAL A 199 -3.11 14.21 18.51
N LEU A 200 -2.35 15.26 18.76
CA LEU A 200 -2.68 16.25 19.79
C LEU A 200 -3.94 17.07 19.48
N ALA A 201 -4.20 17.35 18.19
CA ALA A 201 -5.36 18.14 17.78
C ALA A 201 -6.65 17.33 17.68
N ASP A 202 -6.58 16.12 17.11
CA ASP A 202 -7.78 15.38 16.67
C ASP A 202 -8.01 14.08 17.45
N ASP A 203 -7.00 13.57 18.18
CA ASP A 203 -7.00 12.26 18.86
C ASP A 203 -7.65 11.16 18.00
N PRO A 204 -7.06 10.87 16.82
CA PRO A 204 -7.70 10.03 15.82
C PRO A 204 -7.50 8.54 16.13
N PHE A 205 -8.44 7.71 15.73
CA PHE A 205 -8.33 6.24 15.83
C PHE A 205 -7.35 5.62 14.82
N LEU A 206 -7.17 6.22 13.65
CA LEU A 206 -6.34 5.71 12.54
C LEU A 206 -6.58 4.22 12.23
N ASN A 207 -7.83 3.83 12.12
CA ASN A 207 -8.26 2.48 11.77
C ASN A 207 -9.17 2.48 10.54
N ALA A 208 -9.24 1.36 9.84
CA ALA A 208 -10.17 1.14 8.75
C ALA A 208 -11.55 0.69 9.31
N ARG A 209 -12.61 1.43 8.96
CA ARG A 209 -14.00 1.13 9.34
C ARG A 209 -14.80 0.84 8.08
N VAL A 210 -14.71 -0.41 7.63
CA VAL A 210 -15.38 -0.94 6.44
C VAL A 210 -16.18 -2.18 6.79
N ASN A 211 -17.21 -2.49 6.01
CA ASN A 211 -18.12 -3.62 6.27
C ASN A 211 -17.63 -4.94 5.65
N VAL A 212 -16.30 -5.11 5.52
CA VAL A 212 -15.66 -6.32 5.00
C VAL A 212 -14.50 -6.72 5.91
N SER A 213 -14.05 -7.97 5.80
CA SER A 213 -12.87 -8.42 6.53
C SER A 213 -11.64 -7.64 6.07
N VAL A 214 -10.86 -7.11 7.02
CA VAL A 214 -9.66 -6.32 6.76
C VAL A 214 -8.58 -6.63 7.78
N VAL A 215 -7.33 -6.70 7.33
CA VAL A 215 -6.17 -6.60 8.23
C VAL A 215 -6.03 -5.14 8.60
N GLN A 216 -6.23 -4.81 9.88
CA GLN A 216 -6.16 -3.42 10.32
C GLN A 216 -4.76 -2.83 10.08
N PRO A 217 -4.68 -1.62 9.52
CA PRO A 217 -3.40 -0.95 9.28
C PRO A 217 -2.66 -0.69 10.59
N ILE A 218 -1.33 -0.79 10.54
CA ILE A 218 -0.45 -0.37 11.62
C ILE A 218 -0.54 1.15 11.74
N ARG A 219 -0.71 1.66 12.96
CA ARG A 219 -0.74 3.10 13.24
C ARG A 219 0.67 3.60 13.49
N VAL A 220 1.12 4.62 12.78
CA VAL A 220 2.48 5.15 12.87
C VAL A 220 2.44 6.64 13.19
N ILE A 221 3.04 7.04 14.30
CA ILE A 221 3.13 8.42 14.76
C ILE A 221 4.59 8.89 14.63
N LEU A 222 4.83 9.96 13.89
CA LEU A 222 6.10 10.66 13.91
C LEU A 222 6.09 11.68 15.05
N ASP A 223 6.87 11.39 16.10
CA ASP A 223 6.89 12.17 17.35
C ASP A 223 8.31 12.42 17.82
N THR A 224 8.90 13.49 17.36
CA THR A 224 10.28 13.87 17.63
C THR A 224 10.62 13.87 19.14
N HIS A 225 9.68 14.24 20.03
CA HIS A 225 9.95 14.51 21.44
C HIS A 225 9.20 13.63 22.44
N LEU A 226 8.53 12.58 21.96
CA LEU A 226 7.67 11.70 22.78
C LEU A 226 6.58 12.51 23.52
N ALA A 227 5.84 13.31 22.75
CA ALA A 227 4.70 14.10 23.22
C ALA A 227 3.35 13.36 23.06
N THR A 228 3.36 12.13 22.54
CA THR A 228 2.16 11.30 22.36
C THR A 228 1.47 11.08 23.71
N PRO A 229 0.16 11.43 23.84
CA PRO A 229 -0.57 11.21 25.06
C PRO A 229 -0.76 9.71 25.34
N VAL A 230 -0.55 9.30 26.58
CA VAL A 230 -0.83 7.91 27.04
C VAL A 230 -2.32 7.56 26.97
N THR A 231 -3.18 8.58 26.92
CA THR A 231 -4.64 8.46 26.79
C THR A 231 -5.12 8.50 25.35
N ALA A 232 -4.23 8.54 24.37
CA ALA A 232 -4.60 8.61 22.96
C ALA A 232 -5.49 7.41 22.60
N LYS A 233 -6.63 7.66 21.94
CA LYS A 233 -7.65 6.64 21.61
C LYS A 233 -7.08 5.42 20.91
N MET A 234 -6.06 5.60 20.10
CA MET A 234 -5.44 4.49 19.36
C MET A 234 -4.70 3.49 20.25
N ALA A 235 -4.31 3.85 21.48
CA ALA A 235 -3.66 2.94 22.41
C ALA A 235 -4.58 1.79 22.85
N SER A 236 -5.91 2.04 22.87
CA SER A 236 -6.92 1.05 23.28
C SER A 236 -7.38 0.11 22.17
N LEU A 237 -6.87 0.29 20.93
CA LEU A 237 -7.29 -0.51 19.79
C LEU A 237 -6.39 -1.73 19.60
N ASP A 238 -6.98 -2.83 19.16
CA ASP A 238 -6.25 -3.99 18.68
C ASP A 238 -5.29 -3.64 17.54
N GLY A 239 -4.18 -4.39 17.44
CA GLY A 239 -3.14 -4.20 16.45
C GLY A 239 -2.04 -3.23 16.90
N ARG A 240 -1.03 -3.07 16.07
CA ARG A 240 0.21 -2.35 16.38
C ARG A 240 0.04 -0.83 16.26
N SER A 241 0.64 -0.10 17.21
CA SER A 241 0.77 1.35 17.19
C SER A 241 2.22 1.72 17.44
N LEU A 242 2.89 2.29 16.44
CA LEU A 242 4.30 2.65 16.48
C LEU A 242 4.47 4.14 16.76
N VAL A 243 5.36 4.49 17.68
CA VAL A 243 5.84 5.86 17.89
C VAL A 243 7.29 5.93 17.46
N LEU A 244 7.57 6.68 16.40
CA LEU A 244 8.91 6.87 15.87
C LEU A 244 9.45 8.22 16.37
N THR A 245 10.61 8.19 17.02
CA THR A 245 11.15 9.35 17.76
C THR A 245 12.65 9.51 17.54
N VAL A 246 13.18 10.70 17.84
CA VAL A 246 14.63 10.93 18.00
C VAL A 246 15.03 11.00 19.47
N SER A 247 14.04 11.03 20.36
CA SER A 247 14.27 11.15 21.81
C SER A 247 14.87 9.88 22.39
N SER A 248 15.83 10.05 23.27
CA SER A 248 16.43 8.99 24.11
C SER A 248 15.85 8.95 25.53
N ASP A 249 14.70 9.57 25.77
CA ASP A 249 14.04 9.60 27.08
C ASP A 249 13.40 8.24 27.39
N GLU A 250 14.17 7.35 28.02
CA GLU A 250 13.71 5.99 28.37
C GLU A 250 12.53 6.00 29.35
N THR A 251 12.35 7.07 30.15
CA THR A 251 11.21 7.19 31.07
C THR A 251 9.92 7.37 30.26
N LYS A 252 9.89 8.33 29.35
CA LYS A 252 8.72 8.56 28.48
C LYS A 252 8.44 7.35 27.58
N LYS A 253 9.49 6.73 27.04
CA LYS A 253 9.40 5.50 26.25
C LYS A 253 8.69 4.41 27.04
N SER A 254 9.18 4.07 28.23
CA SER A 254 8.60 3.02 29.08
C SER A 254 7.13 3.31 29.45
N ILE A 255 6.76 4.59 29.65
CA ILE A 255 5.38 4.99 29.93
C ILE A 255 4.47 4.72 28.72
N LEU A 256 4.91 5.03 27.50
CA LEU A 256 4.16 4.77 26.28
C LEU A 256 4.06 3.26 25.99
N GLU A 257 5.13 2.51 26.19
CA GLU A 257 5.14 1.06 26.00
C GLU A 257 4.20 0.35 27.01
N ALA A 258 4.08 0.86 28.21
CA ALA A 258 3.18 0.31 29.23
C ALA A 258 1.68 0.42 28.85
N VAL A 259 1.32 1.34 27.95
CA VAL A 259 -0.05 1.49 27.45
C VAL A 259 -0.24 0.91 26.05
N GLY A 260 0.74 0.15 25.50
CA GLY A 260 0.61 -0.64 24.29
C GLY A 260 1.20 0.00 23.02
N PHE A 261 1.94 1.10 23.12
CA PHE A 261 2.72 1.60 21.98
C PHE A 261 4.05 0.83 21.84
N GLU A 262 4.52 0.69 20.62
CA GLU A 262 5.87 0.24 20.30
C GLU A 262 6.72 1.48 19.97
N VAL A 263 7.73 1.79 20.77
CA VAL A 263 8.53 3.02 20.62
C VAL A 263 9.89 2.71 20.02
N TYR A 264 10.20 3.35 18.88
CA TYR A 264 11.46 3.16 18.16
C TYR A 264 12.20 4.48 18.02
N GLN A 265 13.46 4.49 18.43
CA GLN A 265 14.35 5.62 18.18
C GLN A 265 14.97 5.50 16.81
N LEU A 266 14.84 6.54 15.98
CA LEU A 266 15.38 6.63 14.63
C LEU A 266 16.33 7.82 14.49
N PRO A 267 17.17 7.82 13.44
CA PRO A 267 18.05 8.95 13.15
C PRO A 267 17.30 10.27 12.98
N PHE A 268 17.97 11.36 13.30
CA PHE A 268 17.46 12.70 13.07
C PHE A 268 18.26 13.42 11.98
N LYS A 269 17.57 14.35 11.31
CA LYS A 269 18.14 15.21 10.29
C LYS A 269 17.58 16.63 10.50
N GLN A 270 18.45 17.62 10.66
CA GLN A 270 18.06 19.03 10.84
C GLN A 270 17.05 19.26 11.99
N GLY A 271 17.19 18.54 13.10
CA GLY A 271 16.33 18.70 14.28
C GLY A 271 15.00 17.93 14.25
N HIS A 272 14.74 17.16 13.18
CA HIS A 272 13.55 16.33 13.00
C HIS A 272 13.92 14.88 12.71
N LEU A 273 12.96 13.98 12.72
CA LEU A 273 13.13 12.61 12.22
C LEU A 273 13.61 12.65 10.75
N ASP A 274 14.61 11.83 10.45
CA ASP A 274 15.02 11.58 9.07
C ASP A 274 13.93 10.75 8.37
N LEU A 275 13.18 11.37 7.45
CA LEU A 275 12.07 10.72 6.76
C LEU A 275 12.51 9.57 5.86
N ASN A 276 13.72 9.60 5.32
CA ASN A 276 14.27 8.46 4.58
C ASN A 276 14.53 7.27 5.52
N ALA A 277 15.11 7.50 6.69
CA ALA A 277 15.29 6.47 7.71
C ALA A 277 13.93 5.90 8.20
N VAL A 278 12.90 6.75 8.32
CA VAL A 278 11.53 6.30 8.61
C VAL A 278 11.04 5.35 7.53
N MET A 279 11.17 5.69 6.23
CA MET A 279 10.69 4.82 5.15
C MET A 279 11.44 3.49 5.10
N HIS A 280 12.75 3.47 5.31
CA HIS A 280 13.52 2.23 5.40
C HIS A 280 13.08 1.37 6.57
N PHE A 281 12.94 1.95 7.76
CA PHE A 281 12.43 1.24 8.93
C PHE A 281 11.05 0.61 8.70
N LEU A 282 10.13 1.34 8.06
CA LEU A 282 8.80 0.81 7.74
C LEU A 282 8.87 -0.38 6.77
N ALA A 283 9.79 -0.36 5.80
CA ALA A 283 10.02 -1.50 4.91
C ALA A 283 10.55 -2.73 5.67
N GLU A 284 11.47 -2.54 6.63
CA GLU A 284 11.98 -3.60 7.52
C GLU A 284 10.85 -4.20 8.39
N GLN A 285 9.86 -3.38 8.79
CA GLN A 285 8.65 -3.83 9.46
C GLN A 285 7.64 -4.53 8.54
N GLN A 286 8.04 -4.84 7.30
CA GLN A 286 7.22 -5.49 6.26
C GLN A 286 5.98 -4.67 5.81
N ILE A 287 6.01 -3.37 5.98
CA ILE A 287 4.96 -2.45 5.53
C ILE A 287 5.11 -2.21 4.03
N ASN A 288 4.09 -2.58 3.24
CA ASN A 288 4.06 -2.40 1.80
C ASN A 288 3.53 -1.02 1.39
N ASP A 289 2.38 -0.66 1.92
CA ASP A 289 1.63 0.54 1.54
C ASP A 289 1.43 1.44 2.76
N VAL A 290 1.84 2.70 2.67
CA VAL A 290 1.63 3.72 3.71
C VAL A 290 0.61 4.75 3.23
N LEU A 291 -0.46 4.94 3.99
CA LEU A 291 -1.37 6.07 3.85
C LEU A 291 -0.95 7.17 4.82
N VAL A 292 -0.51 8.30 4.29
CA VAL A 292 -0.23 9.49 5.10
C VAL A 292 -1.52 10.28 5.31
N GLU A 293 -1.93 10.43 6.56
CA GLU A 293 -3.00 11.33 6.97
C GLU A 293 -2.44 12.35 7.97
N ALA A 294 -1.95 13.47 7.46
CA ALA A 294 -1.23 14.46 8.25
C ALA A 294 -1.51 15.89 7.81
N GLY A 295 -1.09 16.84 8.63
CA GLY A 295 -1.19 18.27 8.33
C GLY A 295 -0.11 18.77 7.37
N ALA A 296 -0.17 20.05 7.04
CA ALA A 296 0.66 20.73 6.05
C ALA A 296 2.18 20.59 6.30
N VAL A 297 2.62 20.51 7.55
CA VAL A 297 4.05 20.43 7.91
C VAL A 297 4.66 19.12 7.43
N LEU A 298 4.05 17.98 7.78
CA LEU A 298 4.58 16.69 7.36
C LEU A 298 4.41 16.47 5.86
N ASN A 299 3.29 16.90 5.27
CA ASN A 299 3.09 16.82 3.82
C ASN A 299 4.09 17.69 3.06
N GLY A 300 4.42 18.88 3.56
CA GLY A 300 5.46 19.73 2.99
C GLY A 300 6.85 19.11 3.05
N ALA A 301 7.20 18.47 4.17
CA ALA A 301 8.48 17.78 4.33
C ALA A 301 8.60 16.56 3.41
N LEU A 302 7.54 15.74 3.32
CA LEU A 302 7.50 14.58 2.41
C LEU A 302 7.59 14.99 0.93
N LEU A 303 6.93 16.09 0.55
CA LEU A 303 7.01 16.65 -0.80
C LEU A 303 8.41 17.20 -1.10
N ALA A 304 9.05 17.85 -0.13
CA ALA A 304 10.40 18.38 -0.31
C ALA A 304 11.46 17.29 -0.52
N GLU A 305 11.29 16.11 0.10
CA GLU A 305 12.19 14.96 -0.02
C GLU A 305 11.75 13.94 -1.10
N ASP A 306 10.70 14.26 -1.88
CA ASP A 306 10.14 13.40 -2.95
C ASP A 306 9.81 11.97 -2.47
N LEU A 307 9.20 11.87 -1.29
CA LEU A 307 8.90 10.60 -0.64
C LEU A 307 7.47 10.10 -0.87
N VAL A 308 6.63 10.85 -1.56
CA VAL A 308 5.24 10.47 -1.87
C VAL A 308 5.12 10.02 -3.29
N ASP A 309 4.64 8.79 -3.49
CA ASP A 309 4.44 8.18 -4.80
C ASP A 309 3.08 8.57 -5.41
N GLU A 310 2.07 8.77 -4.55
CA GLU A 310 0.70 9.13 -5.00
C GLU A 310 0.05 10.12 -4.02
N TRP A 311 -0.47 11.20 -4.57
CA TRP A 311 -1.27 12.20 -3.85
C TRP A 311 -2.74 11.99 -4.14
N VAL A 312 -3.56 11.88 -3.09
CA VAL A 312 -5.01 11.78 -3.19
C VAL A 312 -5.62 12.99 -2.48
N VAL A 313 -6.15 13.92 -3.27
CA VAL A 313 -6.69 15.18 -2.76
C VAL A 313 -8.20 15.20 -2.92
N TYR A 314 -8.93 15.35 -1.83
CA TYR A 314 -10.36 15.59 -1.83
C TYR A 314 -10.61 17.09 -1.77
N MET A 315 -11.22 17.66 -2.80
CA MET A 315 -11.50 19.08 -2.91
C MET A 315 -13.00 19.34 -2.74
N ALA A 316 -13.37 20.04 -1.68
CA ALA A 316 -14.73 20.45 -1.41
C ALA A 316 -15.10 21.75 -2.14
N PRO A 317 -16.36 21.91 -2.61
CA PRO A 317 -16.82 23.12 -3.27
C PRO A 317 -17.17 24.23 -2.25
N CYS A 318 -16.21 24.60 -1.42
CA CYS A 318 -16.34 25.67 -0.42
C CYS A 318 -15.06 26.53 -0.37
N VAL A 319 -15.13 27.67 0.27
CA VAL A 319 -14.02 28.61 0.46
C VAL A 319 -13.82 28.84 1.95
N LEU A 320 -12.58 28.76 2.43
CA LEU A 320 -12.21 28.96 3.83
C LEU A 320 -11.46 30.28 4.07
N GLY A 321 -11.10 30.99 3.00
CA GLY A 321 -10.43 32.30 3.06
C GLY A 321 -8.90 32.21 3.10
N ASP A 322 -8.26 33.32 2.73
CA ASP A 322 -6.82 33.44 2.52
C ASP A 322 -5.97 33.21 3.77
N GLN A 323 -6.52 33.47 4.95
CA GLN A 323 -5.87 33.24 6.26
C GLN A 323 -5.94 31.76 6.70
N GLY A 324 -6.68 30.93 5.99
CA GLY A 324 -6.77 29.49 6.25
C GLY A 324 -5.42 28.79 6.03
N ARG A 325 -5.24 27.61 6.67
CA ARG A 325 -4.00 26.81 6.54
C ARG A 325 -3.91 26.18 5.15
N GLY A 326 -2.77 26.33 4.45
CA GLY A 326 -2.51 25.72 3.14
C GLY A 326 -2.28 24.21 3.22
N LEU A 327 -2.23 23.54 2.06
CA LEU A 327 -1.97 22.10 1.94
C LEU A 327 -0.56 21.73 2.39
N PHE A 328 0.42 22.53 2.01
CA PHE A 328 1.84 22.25 2.22
C PHE A 328 2.49 23.43 2.94
N ASN A 329 3.21 23.12 4.03
CA ASN A 329 4.12 24.08 4.64
C ASN A 329 5.50 23.87 3.99
N MET A 330 5.78 24.68 2.97
CA MET A 330 7.01 24.64 2.20
C MET A 330 7.87 25.87 2.49
N PRO A 331 9.20 25.80 2.32
CA PRO A 331 10.03 26.99 2.22
C PRO A 331 9.47 27.93 1.15
N GLN A 332 9.70 29.23 1.32
CA GLN A 332 9.24 30.21 0.35
C GLN A 332 9.84 29.96 -1.04
N LEU A 333 9.00 29.62 -2.00
CA LEU A 333 9.38 29.49 -3.41
C LEU A 333 9.42 30.89 -4.02
N GLN A 334 10.57 31.29 -4.57
CA GLN A 334 10.76 32.66 -5.03
C GLN A 334 10.63 32.81 -6.55
N GLN A 335 10.87 31.73 -7.29
CA GLN A 335 10.84 31.75 -8.77
C GLN A 335 9.86 30.71 -9.31
N MET A 336 9.28 30.98 -10.48
CA MET A 336 8.40 30.01 -11.15
C MET A 336 9.12 28.70 -11.49
N ALA A 337 10.44 28.71 -11.62
CA ALA A 337 11.26 27.52 -11.80
C ALA A 337 11.26 26.59 -10.56
N ASP A 338 11.00 27.11 -9.36
CA ASP A 338 10.99 26.36 -8.10
C ASP A 338 9.68 25.62 -7.87
N LYS A 339 8.66 25.86 -8.73
CA LYS A 339 7.34 25.24 -8.60
C LYS A 339 7.44 23.73 -8.61
N LYS A 340 6.65 23.05 -7.75
CA LYS A 340 6.47 21.61 -7.80
C LYS A 340 5.32 21.30 -8.77
N CYS A 341 5.57 20.43 -9.73
CA CYS A 341 4.60 20.00 -10.74
C CYS A 341 4.12 18.58 -10.44
N PHE A 342 2.89 18.29 -10.88
CA PHE A 342 2.26 16.99 -10.70
C PHE A 342 1.66 16.52 -12.03
N THR A 343 1.57 15.19 -12.19
CA THR A 343 0.87 14.54 -13.28
C THR A 343 -0.48 14.03 -12.77
N TRP A 344 -1.55 14.32 -13.50
CA TRP A 344 -2.90 13.84 -13.21
C TRP A 344 -3.05 12.40 -13.67
N HIS A 345 -3.60 11.55 -12.77
CA HIS A 345 -3.96 10.16 -13.08
C HIS A 345 -5.47 9.94 -13.12
N ASP A 346 -6.20 10.58 -12.18
CA ASP A 346 -7.64 10.45 -12.12
C ASP A 346 -8.27 11.71 -11.51
N VAL A 347 -9.45 12.08 -12.02
CA VAL A 347 -10.28 13.18 -11.52
C VAL A 347 -11.73 12.72 -11.57
N ARG A 348 -12.35 12.56 -10.39
CA ARG A 348 -13.73 12.08 -10.33
C ARG A 348 -14.52 12.68 -9.19
N HIS A 349 -15.85 12.66 -9.29
CA HIS A 349 -16.74 13.02 -8.20
C HIS A 349 -16.83 11.92 -7.13
N VAL A 350 -16.83 12.35 -5.85
CA VAL A 350 -17.14 11.52 -4.69
C VAL A 350 -18.17 12.29 -3.86
N GLY A 351 -19.45 12.03 -4.09
CA GLY A 351 -20.51 12.90 -3.63
C GLY A 351 -20.40 14.31 -4.24
N PRO A 352 -20.46 15.38 -3.43
CA PRO A 352 -20.29 16.76 -3.91
C PRO A 352 -18.82 17.14 -4.14
N ASP A 353 -17.86 16.36 -3.63
CA ASP A 353 -16.44 16.65 -3.70
C ASP A 353 -15.78 16.10 -4.96
N LEU A 354 -14.63 16.65 -5.33
CA LEU A 354 -13.74 16.04 -6.33
C LEU A 354 -12.64 15.24 -5.62
N LYS A 355 -12.39 14.02 -6.08
CA LYS A 355 -11.20 13.23 -5.77
C LYS A 355 -10.21 13.38 -6.90
N LEU A 356 -9.03 13.85 -6.58
CA LEU A 356 -7.92 14.09 -7.50
C LEU A 356 -6.80 13.10 -7.14
N THR A 357 -6.32 12.33 -8.10
CA THR A 357 -5.17 11.42 -7.92
C THR A 357 -4.02 11.89 -8.80
N LEU A 358 -2.86 12.12 -8.19
CA LEU A 358 -1.69 12.68 -8.84
C LEU A 358 -0.41 11.99 -8.38
N SER A 359 0.66 12.07 -9.20
CA SER A 359 2.03 11.82 -8.76
C SER A 359 2.90 13.06 -8.98
N SER A 360 4.03 13.16 -8.28
CA SER A 360 5.03 14.17 -8.60
C SER A 360 5.49 13.97 -10.03
N ALA A 361 5.51 15.05 -10.83
CA ALA A 361 6.01 14.95 -12.19
C ALA A 361 7.51 14.71 -12.14
N SER A 362 7.98 13.65 -12.82
CA SER A 362 9.41 13.48 -13.07
C SER A 362 9.90 14.72 -13.83
N ILE A 363 10.83 15.46 -13.25
CA ILE A 363 11.51 16.49 -14.01
C ILE A 363 12.37 15.74 -15.02
N GLU A 364 11.92 15.72 -16.29
CA GLU A 364 12.81 15.36 -17.40
C GLU A 364 13.98 16.33 -17.35
N ARG A 365 15.13 15.88 -16.82
CA ARG A 365 16.39 16.61 -16.83
C ARG A 365 17.20 16.19 -18.03
#